data_92c58fabe37b685acf1e3f7e739d4109
#
_entry.id   92c58fabe37b685acf1e3f7e739d4109
#
_cell.length_a   1.000
_cell.length_b   1.000
_cell.length_c   1.000
_cell.angle_alpha   90.00
_cell.angle_beta   90.00
_cell.angle_gamma   90.00
#
_symmetry.space_group_name_H-M   'P 1'
#
loop_
_entity.id
_entity.type
_entity.pdbx_description
1 polymer ?
#
loop_
_entity_poly.entity_id
_entity_poly.type
_entity_poly.pdbx_seq_one_letter_code
_entity_poly.pdbx_strand_id
1 'polypeptide(L)' 'MSPEQIEKYKKEIDSYSQIEMARQLRFSKSGAYPWFDNNNPELVVYWKARFEALGGFTPKISKQIGW' A
#
# COMPACT_ATOMS: atom_id res chain seq x y z
N MET A 1 -13.48 0.43 -12.30
CA MET A 1 -13.28 1.56 -11.36
C MET A 1 -13.14 2.84 -12.18
N SER A 2 -13.79 3.91 -11.75
CA SER A 2 -13.75 5.17 -12.50
C SER A 2 -12.43 5.91 -12.25
N PRO A 3 -12.03 6.82 -13.18
CA PRO A 3 -10.82 7.62 -12.94
C PRO A 3 -10.85 8.44 -11.65
N GLU A 4 -12.03 8.90 -11.26
CA GLU A 4 -12.20 9.66 -10.01
C GLU A 4 -11.91 8.81 -8.79
N GLN A 5 -12.36 7.56 -8.80
CA GLN A 5 -12.08 6.63 -7.71
C GLN A 5 -10.60 6.28 -7.63
N ILE A 6 -9.95 6.10 -8.79
CA ILE A 6 -8.52 5.84 -8.83
C ILE A 6 -7.74 7.00 -8.22
N GLU A 7 -8.08 8.23 -8.58
CA GLU A 7 -7.44 9.41 -8.02
C GLU A 7 -7.67 9.52 -6.51
N LYS A 8 -8.86 9.21 -6.04
CA LYS A 8 -9.18 9.20 -4.63
C LYS A 8 -8.31 8.20 -3.87
N TYR A 9 -8.15 6.99 -4.39
CA TYR A 9 -7.32 5.96 -3.77
C TYR A 9 -5.84 6.32 -3.81
N LYS A 10 -5.37 6.97 -4.87
CA LYS A 10 -3.99 7.44 -4.95
C LYS A 10 -3.70 8.46 -3.86
N LYS A 11 -4.62 9.38 -3.62
CA LYS A 11 -4.48 10.35 -2.52
C LYS A 11 -4.45 9.68 -1.16
N GLU A 12 -5.28 8.65 -0.98
CA GLU A 12 -5.29 7.88 0.24
C GLU A 12 -3.96 7.16 0.46
N ILE A 13 -3.42 6.53 -0.59
CA ILE A 13 -2.11 5.89 -0.54
C ILE A 13 -1.02 6.90 -0.17
N ASP A 14 -1.07 8.10 -0.74
CA ASP A 14 -0.09 9.14 -0.46
C ASP A 14 -0.13 9.63 0.99
N SER A 15 -1.25 9.43 1.68
CA SER A 15 -1.39 9.81 3.09
C SER A 15 -0.78 8.82 4.07
N TYR A 16 -0.45 7.62 3.61
CA TYR A 16 0.08 6.58 4.48
C TYR A 16 1.58 6.75 4.73
N SER A 17 2.00 6.42 5.96
CA SER A 17 3.41 6.33 6.30
C SER A 17 3.97 4.97 5.88
N GLN A 18 5.31 4.86 5.90
CA GLN A 18 5.98 3.59 5.60
C GLN A 18 5.49 2.46 6.50
N ILE A 19 5.34 2.73 7.80
CA ILE A 19 4.92 1.69 8.76
C ILE A 19 3.46 1.29 8.52
N GLU A 20 2.60 2.24 8.18
CA GLU A 20 1.20 1.93 7.85
C GLU A 20 1.10 1.03 6.63
N MET A 21 1.87 1.31 5.59
CA MET A 21 1.90 0.50 4.38
C MET A 21 2.45 -0.89 4.65
N ALA A 22 3.51 -0.98 5.48
CA ALA A 22 4.08 -2.26 5.88
C ALA A 22 3.07 -3.12 6.65
N ARG A 23 2.29 -2.50 7.54
CA ARG A 23 1.23 -3.20 8.26
C ARG A 23 0.15 -3.70 7.33
N GLN A 24 -0.25 -2.90 6.34
CA GLN A 24 -1.22 -3.34 5.34
C GLN A 24 -0.70 -4.56 4.58
N LEU A 25 0.55 -4.53 4.16
CA LEU A 25 1.15 -5.64 3.44
C LEU A 25 1.22 -6.91 4.28
N ARG A 26 1.57 -6.78 5.56
CA ARG A 26 1.80 -7.93 6.44
C ARG A 26 0.51 -8.54 6.99
N PHE A 27 -0.44 -7.69 7.38
CA PHE A 27 -1.61 -8.13 8.15
C PHE A 27 -2.92 -8.13 7.36
N SER A 28 -2.97 -7.52 6.19
CA SER A 28 -4.19 -7.48 5.39
C SER A 28 -4.36 -8.77 4.60
N LYS A 29 -5.61 -9.21 4.47
CA LYS A 29 -5.94 -10.33 3.60
C LYS A 29 -5.89 -9.88 2.15
N SER A 30 -5.65 -10.84 1.24
CA SER A 30 -5.72 -10.59 -0.19
C SER A 30 -7.09 -10.01 -0.55
N GLY A 31 -7.07 -8.89 -1.29
CA GLY A 31 -8.31 -8.23 -1.70
C GLY A 31 -8.97 -7.34 -0.64
N ALA A 32 -8.34 -7.17 0.53
CA ALA A 32 -8.88 -6.30 1.58
C ALA A 32 -8.88 -4.82 1.18
N TYR A 33 -7.96 -4.43 0.31
CA TYR A 33 -7.84 -3.07 -0.20
C TYR A 33 -7.84 -3.09 -1.73
N PRO A 34 -8.32 -2.00 -2.38
CA PRO A 34 -8.32 -1.93 -3.84
C PRO A 34 -6.93 -2.09 -4.46
N TRP A 35 -5.88 -1.62 -3.78
CA TRP A 35 -4.50 -1.72 -4.28
C TRP A 35 -3.89 -3.10 -4.07
N PHE A 36 -4.58 -4.04 -3.46
CA PHE A 36 -4.18 -5.43 -3.36
C PHE A 36 -5.05 -6.36 -4.21
N ASP A 37 -5.96 -5.78 -4.99
CA ASP A 37 -6.85 -6.53 -5.87
C ASP A 37 -6.27 -6.55 -7.28
N ASN A 38 -6.13 -7.73 -7.86
CA ASN A 38 -5.61 -7.90 -9.20
C ASN A 38 -6.47 -7.24 -10.28
N ASN A 39 -7.71 -6.88 -9.96
CA ASN A 39 -8.59 -6.16 -10.87
C ASN A 39 -8.21 -4.68 -11.02
N ASN A 40 -7.32 -4.19 -10.18
CA ASN A 40 -6.89 -2.78 -10.18
C ASN A 40 -5.37 -2.69 -10.28
N PRO A 41 -4.76 -3.12 -11.42
CA PRO A 41 -3.30 -3.17 -11.52
C PRO A 41 -2.64 -1.80 -11.40
N GLU A 42 -3.31 -0.74 -11.84
CA GLU A 42 -2.79 0.63 -11.71
C GLU A 42 -2.57 1.01 -10.25
N LEU A 43 -3.53 0.68 -9.38
CA LEU A 43 -3.41 0.96 -7.96
C LEU A 43 -2.33 0.10 -7.29
N VAL A 44 -2.21 -1.16 -7.71
CA VAL A 44 -1.18 -2.05 -7.18
C VAL A 44 0.21 -1.48 -7.48
N VAL A 45 0.44 -1.08 -8.71
CA VAL A 45 1.72 -0.49 -9.13
C VAL A 45 1.99 0.80 -8.36
N TYR A 46 0.98 1.66 -8.24
CA TYR A 46 1.11 2.92 -7.53
C TYR A 46 1.49 2.71 -6.06
N TRP A 47 0.79 1.79 -5.39
CA TRP A 47 1.06 1.47 -3.98
C TRP A 47 2.49 0.97 -3.79
N LYS A 48 2.92 0.04 -4.64
CA LYS A 48 4.28 -0.51 -4.56
C LYS A 48 5.34 0.56 -4.79
N ALA A 49 5.15 1.41 -5.78
CA ALA A 49 6.10 2.48 -6.08
C ALA A 49 6.20 3.45 -4.90
N ARG A 50 5.07 3.80 -4.30
CA ARG A 50 5.04 4.69 -3.14
C ARG A 50 5.75 4.05 -1.94
N PHE A 51 5.47 2.78 -1.68
CA PHE A 51 6.09 2.06 -0.57
C PHE A 51 7.61 1.99 -0.74
N GLU A 52 8.09 1.70 -1.93
CA GLU A 52 9.52 1.66 -2.22
C GLU A 52 10.15 3.05 -2.06
N ALA A 53 9.45 4.09 -2.47
CA ALA A 53 9.92 5.47 -2.31
C ALA A 53 10.08 5.85 -0.83
N LEU A 54 9.27 5.25 0.05
CA LEU A 54 9.36 5.45 1.49
C LEU A 54 10.44 4.58 2.16
N GLY A 55 11.07 3.68 1.42
CA GLY A 55 12.12 2.80 1.91
C GLY A 55 11.80 1.32 1.89
N GLY A 56 10.58 0.95 1.55
CA GLY A 56 10.16 -0.45 1.46
C GLY A 56 10.13 -1.16 2.80
N PHE A 57 10.24 -2.49 2.76
CA PHE A 57 10.22 -3.32 3.96
C PHE A 57 11.65 -3.51 4.46
N THR A 58 11.98 -2.90 5.59
CA THR A 58 13.31 -2.94 6.18
C THR A 58 13.29 -3.74 7.49
N PRO A 59 14.46 -4.20 8.00
CA PRO A 59 14.50 -4.85 9.32
C PRO A 59 13.96 -3.97 10.43
N LYS A 60 14.18 -2.67 10.36
CA LYS A 60 13.65 -1.71 11.32
C LYS A 60 12.13 -1.70 11.32
N ILE A 61 11.53 -1.67 10.15
CA ILE A 61 10.07 -1.71 9.99
C ILE A 61 9.52 -3.05 10.50
N SER A 62 10.18 -4.16 10.19
CA SER A 62 9.77 -5.48 10.68
C SER A 62 9.71 -5.50 12.21
N LYS A 63 10.69 -4.92 12.87
CA LYS A 63 10.70 -4.85 14.34
C LYS A 63 9.57 -3.97 14.87
N GLN A 64 9.30 -2.85 14.20
CA GLN A 64 8.26 -1.92 14.65
C GLN A 64 6.86 -2.51 14.58
N ILE A 65 6.59 -3.36 13.60
CA ILE A 65 5.27 -3.96 13.44
C ILE A 65 5.15 -5.34 14.11
N GLY A 66 6.20 -5.80 14.79
CA GLY A 66 6.17 -7.03 15.56
C GLY A 66 6.30 -8.31 14.73
N TRP A 67 6.91 -8.22 13.59
CA TRP A 67 7.12 -9.38 12.72
C TRP A 67 8.25 -10.25 13.23
#